data_f90263d5a4b4948fe5f93909b565dcf8
#
_entry.id   f90263d5a4b4948fe5f93909b565dcf8
#
_cell.length_a   1.000
_cell.length_b   1.000
_cell.length_c   1.000
_cell.angle_alpha   90.00
_cell.angle_beta   90.00
_cell.angle_gamma   90.00
#
_symmetry.space_group_name_H-M   'P 1'
#
loop_
_entity.id
_entity.type
_entity.pdbx_description
1 polymer ?
#
loop_
_entity_poly.entity_id
_entity_poly.type
_entity_poly.pdbx_seq_one_letter_code
_entity_poly.pdbx_strand_id
1 'polypeptide(L)'
;MFQRAAVLRTGAVRSLATHAAGPITYTEAPASKPATLHLKSGESFTGRSFGAPRSVFGETVFTTSITSYTESLTDPSYQGQILTFTQPLMGNYGVPDNGSGQSPIEHPADVDVGAFLESNKVQAAGVVVSNLAERFSHYLAKESLATWCARHNVPGIFGVDTRAITSLLRDQGSTLGAILVGDGHNKAPAVGEYIDPMAENLIAKVSTKEPYVLHPVGGAEAARCHVALMDFGCKANILRSLLRRGASVTVLPWNYDFNKVRDGFDGLFLSNGPGSPYSIEPALDMARAAIAEWDRPIFGICMGNQVIGIAAGVEAYRMKFGNRGHNQPVVALKSAGNFVKRGRVYITSQNHGYALTPDESKWPEGWQPWFVNANDSSVEGIIRTQLNEQRAMVWGVQFHPEHAGGPEDTNGIFEDFVEEVVRIKDQQSRKDASTGLPEDVAVKQGAPAFPANEYGVVGQSPAHF
;
A
#
# COMPACT_ATOMS: atom_id res chain seq x y z
N MET A 1 15.13 -69.11 -2.92
CA MET A 1 16.05 -68.50 -1.96
C MET A 1 16.81 -67.40 -2.68
N PHE A 2 16.29 -66.17 -2.66
CA PHE A 2 17.04 -64.99 -3.13
C PHE A 2 16.67 -63.85 -2.24
N GLN A 3 17.60 -63.50 -1.36
CA GLN A 3 17.55 -62.27 -0.59
C GLN A 3 17.84 -61.08 -1.51
N ARG A 4 16.92 -60.15 -1.61
CA ARG A 4 17.19 -58.80 -2.17
C ARG A 4 17.52 -57.84 -1.03
N ALA A 5 18.75 -57.42 -0.98
CA ALA A 5 19.21 -56.36 -0.11
C ALA A 5 18.62 -55.01 -0.57
N ALA A 6 17.87 -54.37 0.31
CA ALA A 6 17.39 -52.99 0.11
C ALA A 6 18.53 -52.03 0.45
N VAL A 7 18.98 -51.28 -0.55
CA VAL A 7 19.92 -50.18 -0.38
C VAL A 7 19.13 -48.97 0.14
N LEU A 8 19.24 -48.70 1.44
CA LEU A 8 18.80 -47.46 2.06
C LEU A 8 19.71 -46.32 1.59
N ARG A 9 19.19 -45.46 0.71
CA ARG A 9 19.82 -44.17 0.42
C ARG A 9 19.64 -43.31 1.67
N THR A 10 20.70 -43.07 2.39
CA THR A 10 20.79 -42.04 3.42
C THR A 10 20.70 -40.64 2.76
N GLY A 11 19.49 -40.09 2.75
CA GLY A 11 19.30 -38.66 2.44
C GLY A 11 20.00 -37.86 3.52
N ALA A 12 20.92 -36.98 3.08
CA ALA A 12 21.59 -36.04 3.95
C ALA A 12 20.52 -35.13 4.58
N VAL A 13 20.28 -35.32 5.89
CA VAL A 13 19.54 -34.36 6.69
C VAL A 13 20.40 -33.11 6.72
N ARG A 14 20.03 -32.09 5.92
CA ARG A 14 20.57 -30.75 6.11
C ARG A 14 20.17 -30.31 7.52
N SER A 15 21.15 -30.23 8.39
CA SER A 15 21.02 -29.58 9.69
C SER A 15 20.45 -28.19 9.45
N LEU A 16 19.25 -27.94 9.97
CA LEU A 16 18.77 -26.59 10.21
C LEU A 16 19.78 -25.95 11.18
N ALA A 17 20.70 -25.17 10.64
CA ALA A 17 21.54 -24.31 11.47
C ALA A 17 20.58 -23.38 12.22
N THR A 18 20.36 -23.68 13.49
CA THR A 18 19.77 -22.74 14.42
C THR A 18 20.74 -21.56 14.46
N HIS A 19 20.44 -20.50 13.71
CA HIS A 19 21.06 -19.21 13.92
C HIS A 19 20.61 -18.79 15.34
N ALA A 20 21.49 -19.01 16.31
CA ALA A 20 21.34 -18.40 17.61
C ALA A 20 21.29 -16.90 17.34
N ALA A 21 20.12 -16.30 17.51
CA ALA A 21 19.97 -14.87 17.50
C ALA A 21 20.94 -14.34 18.56
N GLY A 22 21.90 -13.52 18.15
CA GLY A 22 22.81 -12.85 19.08
C GLY A 22 21.99 -12.13 20.16
N PRO A 23 22.56 -11.85 21.31
CA PRO A 23 21.84 -11.16 22.38
C PRO A 23 21.22 -9.89 21.82
N ILE A 24 19.89 -9.76 21.99
CA ILE A 24 19.15 -8.56 21.57
C ILE A 24 19.72 -7.41 22.39
N THR A 25 20.52 -6.58 21.78
CA THR A 25 20.99 -5.34 22.37
C THR A 25 19.85 -4.34 22.32
N TYR A 26 19.19 -4.11 23.45
CA TYR A 26 18.24 -3.01 23.57
C TYR A 26 19.02 -1.70 23.46
N THR A 27 18.85 -1.00 22.36
CA THR A 27 19.23 0.41 22.27
C THR A 27 18.23 1.15 23.15
N GLU A 28 18.69 1.91 24.14
CA GLU A 28 17.78 2.69 24.98
C GLU A 28 16.97 3.65 24.12
N ALA A 29 15.64 3.58 24.26
CA ALA A 29 14.76 4.56 23.64
C ALA A 29 15.04 5.96 24.25
N PRO A 30 14.87 7.04 23.48
CA PRO A 30 15.02 8.41 24.01
C PRO A 30 14.19 8.60 25.28
N ALA A 31 14.73 9.37 26.24
CA ALA A 31 14.06 9.64 27.49
C ALA A 31 12.69 10.27 27.26
N SER A 32 11.66 9.68 27.87
CA SER A 32 10.29 10.13 27.76
C SER A 32 10.08 11.50 28.43
N LYS A 33 9.44 12.43 27.72
CA LYS A 33 9.09 13.78 28.18
C LYS A 33 7.57 13.90 28.34
N PRO A 34 7.05 14.87 29.12
CA PRO A 34 5.64 15.23 29.06
C PRO A 34 5.25 15.61 27.63
N ALA A 35 4.06 15.19 27.20
CA ALA A 35 3.55 15.48 25.87
C ALA A 35 2.02 15.61 25.90
N THR A 36 1.46 16.38 24.96
CA THR A 36 0.01 16.53 24.81
C THR A 36 -0.36 16.47 23.33
N LEU A 37 -1.37 15.69 23.02
CA LEU A 37 -2.09 15.76 21.75
C LEU A 37 -3.17 16.85 21.89
N HIS A 38 -3.06 17.91 21.11
CA HIS A 38 -4.09 18.93 20.97
C HIS A 38 -4.82 18.75 19.65
N LEU A 39 -6.15 18.69 19.70
CA LEU A 39 -6.99 18.65 18.50
C LEU A 39 -7.47 20.08 18.18
N LYS A 40 -7.57 20.40 16.89
CA LYS A 40 -8.06 21.71 16.44
C LYS A 40 -9.52 21.94 16.87
N SER A 41 -10.27 20.90 17.13
CA SER A 41 -11.62 20.94 17.71
C SER A 41 -11.68 21.42 19.15
N GLY A 42 -10.52 21.48 19.85
CA GLY A 42 -10.37 22.07 21.20
C GLY A 42 -9.97 21.08 22.28
N GLU A 43 -10.13 19.78 22.06
CA GLU A 43 -9.81 18.75 23.05
C GLU A 43 -8.31 18.50 23.13
N SER A 44 -7.86 18.08 24.32
CA SER A 44 -6.46 17.82 24.58
C SER A 44 -6.29 16.56 25.44
N PHE A 45 -5.27 15.77 25.11
CA PHE A 45 -4.96 14.50 25.77
C PHE A 45 -3.50 14.50 26.19
N THR A 46 -3.26 14.55 27.51
CA THR A 46 -1.92 14.61 28.08
C THR A 46 -1.40 13.23 28.43
N GLY A 47 -0.15 12.96 28.08
CA GLY A 47 0.57 11.73 28.29
C GLY A 47 2.08 11.96 28.30
N ARG A 48 2.83 11.01 27.78
CA ARG A 48 4.29 11.05 27.69
C ARG A 48 4.76 10.73 26.28
N SER A 49 5.86 11.36 25.87
CA SER A 49 6.43 11.14 24.54
C SER A 49 7.21 9.84 24.44
N PHE A 50 7.26 9.28 23.23
CA PHE A 50 8.22 8.28 22.80
C PHE A 50 8.65 8.60 21.35
N GLY A 51 9.63 7.86 20.83
CA GLY A 51 10.16 8.15 19.50
C GLY A 51 11.00 9.43 19.48
N ALA A 52 10.86 10.24 18.45
CA ALA A 52 11.62 11.48 18.29
C ALA A 52 11.17 12.54 19.32
N PRO A 53 12.12 13.22 20.02
CA PRO A 53 11.77 14.19 21.06
C PRO A 53 11.42 15.57 20.45
N ARG A 54 10.51 15.62 19.50
CA ARG A 54 10.04 16.81 18.79
C ARG A 54 8.53 16.88 18.71
N SER A 55 8.01 18.05 18.46
CA SER A 55 6.58 18.28 18.18
C SER A 55 6.25 18.08 16.70
N VAL A 56 4.97 17.78 16.39
CA VAL A 56 4.50 17.56 15.02
C VAL A 56 3.05 17.98 14.88
N PHE A 57 2.70 18.42 13.68
CA PHE A 57 1.33 18.71 13.24
C PHE A 57 0.91 17.70 12.17
N GLY A 58 -0.39 17.43 12.07
CA GLY A 58 -0.95 16.55 11.05
C GLY A 58 -2.46 16.37 11.16
N GLU A 59 -3.05 15.67 10.21
CA GLU A 59 -4.42 15.22 10.32
C GLU A 59 -4.51 14.05 11.30
N THR A 60 -5.28 14.17 12.36
CA THR A 60 -5.48 13.11 13.34
C THR A 60 -6.53 12.13 12.85
N VAL A 61 -6.11 10.88 12.70
CA VAL A 61 -6.94 9.76 12.26
C VAL A 61 -6.77 8.58 13.22
N PHE A 62 -7.66 7.59 13.15
CA PHE A 62 -7.54 6.38 13.95
C PHE A 62 -7.60 5.13 13.09
N THR A 63 -7.02 4.04 13.59
CA THR A 63 -7.17 2.70 13.02
C THR A 63 -7.66 1.71 14.06
N THR A 64 -8.53 0.80 13.63
CA THR A 64 -9.04 -0.31 14.46
C THR A 64 -8.25 -1.61 14.28
N SER A 65 -7.10 -1.52 13.62
CA SER A 65 -6.21 -2.67 13.40
C SER A 65 -5.72 -3.25 14.72
N ILE A 66 -5.82 -4.56 14.88
CA ILE A 66 -5.42 -5.28 16.08
C ILE A 66 -3.90 -5.58 16.05
N THR A 67 -3.37 -5.81 14.86
CA THR A 67 -1.98 -6.17 14.57
C THR A 67 -1.41 -5.26 13.48
N SER A 68 -0.17 -5.52 13.05
CA SER A 68 0.41 -4.88 11.85
C SER A 68 0.67 -3.38 12.00
N TYR A 69 1.09 -2.97 13.21
CA TYR A 69 1.46 -1.56 13.38
C TYR A 69 2.69 -1.19 12.54
N THR A 70 3.58 -2.12 12.26
CA THR A 70 4.75 -1.90 11.42
C THR A 70 4.36 -1.63 9.97
N GLU A 71 3.45 -2.42 9.43
CA GLU A 71 2.90 -2.24 8.09
C GLU A 71 2.08 -0.95 8.01
N SER A 72 1.22 -0.69 9.00
CA SER A 72 0.44 0.55 9.05
C SER A 72 1.33 1.79 9.10
N LEU A 73 2.37 1.79 9.94
CA LEU A 73 3.26 2.95 10.08
C LEU A 73 4.15 3.18 8.86
N THR A 74 4.43 2.16 8.05
CA THR A 74 5.19 2.27 6.81
C THR A 74 4.34 2.40 5.55
N ASP A 75 3.01 2.35 5.67
CA ASP A 75 2.09 2.58 4.55
C ASP A 75 2.15 4.07 4.12
N PRO A 76 2.57 4.35 2.87
CA PRO A 76 2.64 5.73 2.36
C PRO A 76 1.32 6.49 2.43
N SER A 77 0.18 5.80 2.47
CA SER A 77 -1.15 6.42 2.60
C SER A 77 -1.35 7.18 3.93
N TYR A 78 -0.50 6.93 4.95
CA TYR A 78 -0.51 7.70 6.21
C TYR A 78 0.42 8.93 6.19
N GLN A 79 1.01 9.29 5.05
CA GLN A 79 1.86 10.48 4.95
C GLN A 79 1.12 11.74 5.43
N GLY A 80 1.72 12.46 6.39
CA GLY A 80 1.14 13.68 6.96
C GLY A 80 0.08 13.45 8.04
N GLN A 81 -0.25 12.21 8.41
CA GLN A 81 -1.27 11.90 9.42
C GLN A 81 -0.67 11.55 10.78
N ILE A 82 -1.34 11.99 11.84
CA ILE A 82 -1.12 11.54 13.22
C ILE A 82 -2.03 10.32 13.44
N LEU A 83 -1.42 9.15 13.55
CA LEU A 83 -2.15 7.88 13.59
C LEU A 83 -2.42 7.43 15.03
N THR A 84 -3.70 7.35 15.40
CA THR A 84 -4.15 6.83 16.69
C THR A 84 -4.49 5.35 16.57
N PHE A 85 -3.82 4.50 17.35
CA PHE A 85 -4.14 3.08 17.44
C PHE A 85 -5.16 2.84 18.56
N THR A 86 -6.27 2.17 18.21
CA THR A 86 -7.30 1.79 19.19
C THR A 86 -6.90 0.58 20.02
N GLN A 87 -5.95 -0.25 19.51
CA GLN A 87 -5.40 -1.38 20.25
C GLN A 87 -4.62 -0.88 21.46
N PRO A 88 -4.89 -1.39 22.68
CA PRO A 88 -4.31 -0.85 23.90
C PRO A 88 -2.78 -0.98 24.00
N LEU A 89 -2.23 -2.12 23.56
CA LEU A 89 -0.80 -2.41 23.70
C LEU A 89 -0.11 -2.41 22.34
N MET A 90 0.77 -1.43 22.14
CA MET A 90 1.54 -1.29 20.90
C MET A 90 3.04 -1.49 21.16
N GLY A 91 3.76 -2.04 20.17
CA GLY A 91 5.18 -2.34 20.28
C GLY A 91 5.53 -3.71 20.87
N ASN A 92 4.53 -4.51 21.23
CA ASN A 92 4.71 -5.78 21.96
C ASN A 92 5.50 -6.86 21.18
N TYR A 93 5.47 -6.85 19.85
CA TYR A 93 6.28 -7.76 19.04
C TYR A 93 7.52 -7.09 18.43
N GLY A 94 7.75 -5.80 18.67
CA GLY A 94 8.90 -5.05 18.15
C GLY A 94 8.81 -4.75 16.67
N VAL A 95 9.93 -4.42 16.05
CA VAL A 95 10.05 -4.08 14.64
C VAL A 95 11.06 -5.01 13.97
N PRO A 96 10.70 -5.68 12.86
CA PRO A 96 11.62 -6.55 12.14
C PRO A 96 12.64 -5.73 11.34
N ASP A 97 13.75 -6.37 11.00
CA ASP A 97 14.65 -5.85 9.99
C ASP A 97 14.01 -6.02 8.60
N ASN A 98 13.85 -4.92 7.87
CA ASN A 98 13.26 -4.95 6.54
C ASN A 98 14.28 -5.30 5.45
N GLY A 99 15.55 -5.32 5.78
CA GLY A 99 16.63 -5.52 4.83
C GLY A 99 17.34 -6.85 4.97
N SER A 100 18.03 -7.19 3.92
CA SER A 100 19.12 -8.15 3.80
C SER A 100 18.82 -9.61 4.20
N GLY A 101 18.33 -10.39 3.24
CA GLY A 101 18.57 -11.83 3.20
C GLY A 101 17.69 -12.71 4.08
N GLN A 102 16.62 -12.19 4.67
CA GLN A 102 15.65 -12.97 5.46
C GLN A 102 14.23 -12.98 4.89
N SER A 103 14.06 -12.58 3.64
CA SER A 103 12.78 -12.81 2.97
C SER A 103 12.56 -14.32 2.83
N PRO A 104 11.45 -14.88 3.31
CA PRO A 104 11.08 -16.25 3.00
C PRO A 104 10.77 -16.45 1.50
N ILE A 105 10.84 -15.38 0.71
CA ILE A 105 10.63 -15.35 -0.72
C ILE A 105 11.99 -15.09 -1.34
N GLU A 106 12.42 -16.00 -2.21
CA GLU A 106 13.55 -15.75 -3.08
C GLU A 106 13.21 -14.54 -3.95
N HIS A 107 13.83 -13.40 -3.66
CA HIS A 107 13.77 -12.21 -4.52
C HIS A 107 14.88 -12.31 -5.55
N PRO A 108 14.66 -11.79 -6.77
CA PRO A 108 15.76 -11.52 -7.69
C PRO A 108 16.82 -10.69 -6.96
N ALA A 109 18.07 -10.99 -7.18
CA ALA A 109 19.22 -10.45 -6.43
C ALA A 109 19.33 -8.91 -6.45
N ASP A 110 18.56 -8.23 -7.28
CA ASP A 110 18.80 -6.86 -7.67
C ASP A 110 17.87 -5.81 -7.06
N VAL A 111 16.76 -6.21 -6.42
CA VAL A 111 15.87 -5.26 -5.75
C VAL A 111 15.25 -5.85 -4.50
N ASP A 112 15.69 -5.36 -3.35
CA ASP A 112 15.10 -5.68 -2.06
C ASP A 112 13.88 -4.78 -1.81
N VAL A 113 12.68 -5.25 -2.19
CA VAL A 113 11.42 -4.61 -1.82
C VAL A 113 11.08 -4.82 -0.34
N GLY A 114 12.01 -5.36 0.45
CA GLY A 114 11.81 -5.74 1.83
C GLY A 114 10.84 -6.92 2.00
N ALA A 115 10.89 -7.55 3.17
CA ALA A 115 10.06 -8.73 3.44
C ALA A 115 8.76 -8.39 4.19
N PHE A 116 8.82 -7.37 5.05
CA PHE A 116 7.81 -7.15 6.09
C PHE A 116 7.17 -5.77 6.08
N LEU A 117 7.88 -4.73 5.65
CA LEU A 117 7.40 -3.35 5.68
C LEU A 117 6.80 -2.94 4.33
N GLU A 118 5.98 -1.89 4.36
CA GLU A 118 5.33 -1.37 3.16
C GLU A 118 6.12 -0.24 2.48
N SER A 119 7.11 0.30 3.18
CA SER A 119 8.13 1.21 2.64
C SER A 119 9.35 1.23 3.57
N ASN A 120 10.41 1.90 3.16
CA ASN A 120 11.68 1.96 3.88
C ASN A 120 11.71 2.96 5.05
N LYS A 121 10.61 3.65 5.34
CA LYS A 121 10.51 4.63 6.43
C LYS A 121 9.13 4.63 7.09
N VAL A 122 9.06 5.16 8.31
CA VAL A 122 7.78 5.49 8.95
C VAL A 122 7.17 6.68 8.22
N GLN A 123 5.98 6.49 7.68
CA GLN A 123 5.27 7.48 6.87
C GLN A 123 4.34 8.37 7.71
N ALA A 124 3.79 7.82 8.80
CA ALA A 124 2.96 8.59 9.72
C ALA A 124 3.74 9.76 10.30
N ALA A 125 3.12 10.93 10.39
CA ALA A 125 3.74 12.13 10.97
C ALA A 125 3.92 12.02 12.47
N GLY A 126 3.01 11.32 13.16
CA GLY A 126 3.03 11.07 14.59
C GLY A 126 2.22 9.84 14.98
N VAL A 127 2.48 9.31 16.17
CA VAL A 127 1.87 8.06 16.65
C VAL A 127 1.22 8.28 18.01
N VAL A 128 -0.04 7.83 18.17
CA VAL A 128 -0.80 7.95 19.42
C VAL A 128 -1.21 6.57 19.89
N VAL A 129 -0.80 6.18 21.09
CA VAL A 129 -1.09 4.87 21.68
C VAL A 129 -1.54 4.99 23.14
N SER A 130 -2.36 4.05 23.58
CA SER A 130 -2.76 3.97 25.00
C SER A 130 -1.57 3.48 25.86
N ASN A 131 -1.02 2.32 25.51
CA ASN A 131 0.13 1.73 26.20
C ASN A 131 1.23 1.40 25.19
N LEU A 132 2.45 1.71 25.57
CA LEU A 132 3.66 1.38 24.80
C LEU A 132 4.38 0.22 25.48
N ALA A 133 4.66 -0.85 24.72
CA ALA A 133 5.48 -1.94 25.23
C ALA A 133 6.96 -1.52 25.27
N GLU A 134 7.55 -1.57 26.47
CA GLU A 134 8.98 -1.31 26.66
C GLU A 134 9.84 -2.49 26.19
N ARG A 135 9.27 -3.71 26.22
CA ARG A 135 9.92 -4.95 25.80
C ARG A 135 9.14 -5.61 24.71
N PHE A 136 9.85 -6.21 23.79
CA PHE A 136 9.27 -6.97 22.67
C PHE A 136 9.81 -8.40 22.68
N SER A 137 9.10 -9.34 22.04
CA SER A 137 9.42 -10.77 22.16
C SER A 137 9.33 -11.55 20.83
N HIS A 138 9.07 -10.91 19.70
CA HIS A 138 9.00 -11.63 18.43
C HIS A 138 10.42 -11.98 17.92
N TYR A 139 10.60 -13.21 17.40
CA TYR A 139 11.92 -13.72 16.99
C TYR A 139 12.56 -12.93 15.82
N LEU A 140 11.77 -12.25 15.00
CA LEU A 140 12.25 -11.38 13.92
C LEU A 140 12.55 -9.95 14.37
N ALA A 141 12.15 -9.57 15.57
CA ALA A 141 12.30 -8.20 16.05
C ALA A 141 13.76 -7.83 16.28
N LYS A 142 14.16 -6.67 15.79
CA LYS A 142 15.49 -6.09 15.93
C LYS A 142 15.52 -4.90 16.87
N GLU A 143 14.44 -4.15 16.93
CA GLU A 143 14.34 -2.93 17.74
C GLU A 143 12.94 -2.73 18.33
N SER A 144 12.83 -1.84 19.33
CA SER A 144 11.54 -1.43 19.87
C SER A 144 10.84 -0.43 18.95
N LEU A 145 9.51 -0.34 19.07
CA LEU A 145 8.73 0.67 18.38
C LEU A 145 9.24 2.10 18.70
N ALA A 146 9.60 2.37 19.94
CA ALA A 146 10.09 3.67 20.36
C ALA A 146 11.44 4.03 19.72
N THR A 147 12.38 3.11 19.67
CA THR A 147 13.69 3.30 19.03
C THR A 147 13.52 3.51 17.52
N TRP A 148 12.69 2.69 16.90
CA TRP A 148 12.40 2.78 15.47
C TRP A 148 11.79 4.12 15.07
N CYS A 149 10.75 4.58 15.81
CA CYS A 149 10.16 5.90 15.59
C CYS A 149 11.19 7.03 15.77
N ALA A 150 12.07 6.93 16.79
CA ALA A 150 13.13 7.93 17.00
C ALA A 150 14.11 7.97 15.82
N ARG A 151 14.53 6.82 15.32
CA ARG A 151 15.45 6.70 14.18
C ARG A 151 14.84 7.29 12.90
N HIS A 152 13.52 7.17 12.72
CA HIS A 152 12.78 7.77 11.61
C HIS A 152 12.32 9.21 11.89
N ASN A 153 12.77 9.83 12.99
CA ASN A 153 12.41 11.20 13.38
C ASN A 153 10.89 11.41 13.55
N VAL A 154 10.18 10.37 13.99
CA VAL A 154 8.72 10.40 14.22
C VAL A 154 8.42 10.45 15.73
N PRO A 155 7.72 11.49 16.22
CA PRO A 155 7.29 11.57 17.61
C PRO A 155 6.05 10.70 17.85
N GLY A 156 5.94 10.20 19.08
CA GLY A 156 4.74 9.52 19.54
C GLY A 156 4.33 9.98 20.93
N ILE A 157 3.10 9.70 21.30
CA ILE A 157 2.55 9.93 22.64
C ILE A 157 1.87 8.66 23.13
N PHE A 158 2.11 8.30 24.39
CA PHE A 158 1.45 7.19 25.08
C PHE A 158 0.87 7.62 26.43
N GLY A 159 0.04 6.76 27.02
CA GLY A 159 -0.64 7.06 28.28
C GLY A 159 -1.88 7.95 28.11
N VAL A 160 -2.44 7.99 26.89
CA VAL A 160 -3.64 8.76 26.56
C VAL A 160 -4.83 7.82 26.34
N ASP A 161 -6.04 8.34 26.53
CA ASP A 161 -7.29 7.61 26.25
C ASP A 161 -7.57 7.56 24.74
N THR A 162 -7.00 6.56 24.05
CA THR A 162 -7.22 6.36 22.62
C THR A 162 -8.65 6.00 22.27
N ARG A 163 -9.42 5.45 23.21
CA ARG A 163 -10.85 5.18 23.00
C ARG A 163 -11.66 6.47 22.96
N ALA A 164 -11.41 7.41 23.88
CA ALA A 164 -12.03 8.72 23.86
C ALA A 164 -11.67 9.47 22.57
N ILE A 165 -10.39 9.48 22.17
CA ILE A 165 -9.93 10.08 20.90
C ILE A 165 -10.69 9.46 19.72
N THR A 166 -10.77 8.14 19.65
CA THR A 166 -11.47 7.43 18.56
C THR A 166 -12.95 7.77 18.51
N SER A 167 -13.63 7.78 19.65
CA SER A 167 -15.07 8.15 19.74
C SER A 167 -15.29 9.57 19.23
N LEU A 168 -14.45 10.49 19.64
CA LEU A 168 -14.50 11.89 19.21
C LEU A 168 -14.29 12.02 17.69
N LEU A 169 -13.25 11.41 17.13
CA LEU A 169 -12.97 11.47 15.70
C LEU A 169 -14.07 10.80 14.85
N ARG A 170 -14.70 9.73 15.37
CA ARG A 170 -15.86 9.12 14.72
C ARG A 170 -17.09 10.05 14.71
N ASP A 171 -17.32 10.73 15.82
CA ASP A 171 -18.52 11.55 16.00
C ASP A 171 -18.39 12.94 15.34
N GLN A 172 -17.21 13.54 15.30
CA GLN A 172 -16.96 14.85 14.72
C GLN A 172 -16.32 14.79 13.31
N GLY A 173 -15.66 13.72 12.97
CA GLY A 173 -14.81 13.55 11.79
C GLY A 173 -13.32 13.68 12.11
N SER A 174 -12.48 13.33 11.14
CA SER A 174 -11.04 13.58 11.21
C SER A 174 -10.76 15.06 11.35
N THR A 175 -9.80 15.43 12.20
CA THR A 175 -9.44 16.82 12.48
C THR A 175 -7.93 17.02 12.50
N LEU A 176 -7.49 18.26 12.32
CA LEU A 176 -6.07 18.58 12.49
C LEU A 176 -5.68 18.45 13.96
N GLY A 177 -4.45 18.02 14.22
CA GLY A 177 -3.91 17.89 15.55
C GLY A 177 -2.45 18.26 15.63
N ALA A 178 -1.97 18.38 16.86
CA ALA A 178 -0.57 18.62 17.18
C ALA A 178 -0.14 17.75 18.37
N ILE A 179 0.93 16.99 18.22
CA ILE A 179 1.63 16.40 19.36
C ILE A 179 2.71 17.37 19.77
N LEU A 180 2.55 18.01 20.93
CA LEU A 180 3.55 18.89 21.51
C LEU A 180 4.34 18.17 22.59
N VAL A 181 5.67 18.28 22.57
CA VAL A 181 6.61 17.51 23.42
C VAL A 181 7.51 18.45 24.22
N GLY A 182 7.65 18.18 25.51
CA GLY A 182 8.54 18.93 26.42
C GLY A 182 7.94 20.23 26.94
N ASP A 183 8.76 21.24 27.15
CA ASP A 183 8.31 22.50 27.72
C ASP A 183 7.27 23.17 26.85
N GLY A 184 6.16 23.63 27.48
CA GLY A 184 5.03 24.21 26.77
C GLY A 184 4.07 23.22 26.12
N HIS A 185 4.25 21.92 26.30
CA HIS A 185 3.37 20.88 25.72
C HIS A 185 1.88 21.06 26.04
N ASN A 186 1.55 21.71 27.16
CA ASN A 186 0.19 21.95 27.64
C ASN A 186 -0.46 23.21 27.05
N LYS A 187 0.29 24.01 26.28
CA LYS A 187 -0.23 25.21 25.61
C LYS A 187 -0.75 24.83 24.21
N ALA A 188 -2.06 24.79 24.05
CA ALA A 188 -2.66 24.50 22.75
C ALA A 188 -2.21 25.53 21.70
N PRO A 189 -1.90 25.08 20.46
CA PRO A 189 -1.66 26.00 19.34
C PRO A 189 -2.89 26.87 19.06
N ALA A 190 -2.67 28.08 18.55
CA ALA A 190 -3.78 28.88 18.02
C ALA A 190 -4.38 28.16 16.78
N VAL A 191 -5.66 28.43 16.50
CA VAL A 191 -6.40 27.74 15.41
C VAL A 191 -5.70 27.89 14.05
N GLY A 192 -5.03 29.02 13.80
CA GLY A 192 -4.28 29.26 12.56
C GLY A 192 -2.89 28.62 12.49
N GLU A 193 -2.40 28.03 13.58
CA GLU A 193 -1.08 27.38 13.62
C GLU A 193 -1.14 25.89 13.23
N TYR A 194 -2.34 25.30 13.13
CA TYR A 194 -2.50 23.92 12.68
C TYR A 194 -2.21 23.80 11.19
N ILE A 195 -1.25 22.93 10.86
CA ILE A 195 -0.83 22.67 9.49
C ILE A 195 -1.71 21.57 8.90
N ASP A 196 -2.38 21.87 7.78
CA ASP A 196 -3.16 20.90 7.02
C ASP A 196 -2.26 20.21 5.98
N PRO A 197 -1.91 18.93 6.16
CA PRO A 197 -1.10 18.21 5.19
C PRO A 197 -1.80 18.05 3.82
N MET A 198 -3.15 18.10 3.79
CA MET A 198 -3.93 17.96 2.54
C MET A 198 -3.83 19.20 1.64
N ALA A 199 -3.29 20.33 2.15
CA ALA A 199 -3.00 21.52 1.33
C ALA A 199 -1.82 21.31 0.36
N GLU A 200 -1.04 20.23 0.54
CA GLU A 200 0.10 19.90 -0.29
C GLU A 200 -0.15 18.62 -1.10
N ASN A 201 0.57 18.47 -2.20
CA ASN A 201 0.57 17.21 -2.95
C ASN A 201 1.39 16.15 -2.20
N LEU A 202 0.71 15.35 -1.38
CA LEU A 202 1.33 14.29 -0.59
C LEU A 202 1.86 13.14 -1.47
N ILE A 203 1.25 12.88 -2.61
CA ILE A 203 1.69 11.86 -3.55
C ILE A 203 3.08 12.19 -4.09
N ALA A 204 3.33 13.46 -4.42
CA ALA A 204 4.65 13.89 -4.86
C ALA A 204 5.76 13.66 -3.81
N LYS A 205 5.40 13.54 -2.51
CA LYS A 205 6.37 13.27 -1.42
C LYS A 205 6.73 11.79 -1.28
N VAL A 206 5.85 10.89 -1.70
CA VAL A 206 5.99 9.43 -1.51
C VAL A 206 6.29 8.67 -2.79
N SER A 207 5.90 9.18 -3.94
CA SER A 207 6.15 8.59 -5.25
C SER A 207 7.64 8.56 -5.59
N THR A 208 8.05 7.52 -6.31
CA THR A 208 9.38 7.46 -6.92
C THR A 208 9.66 8.71 -7.76
N LYS A 209 10.94 9.08 -7.89
CA LYS A 209 11.35 10.24 -8.69
C LYS A 209 11.72 9.86 -10.12
N GLU A 210 12.12 8.62 -10.32
CA GLU A 210 12.55 8.08 -11.59
C GLU A 210 11.92 6.71 -11.83
N PRO A 211 11.66 6.33 -13.09
CA PRO A 211 11.23 4.98 -13.43
C PRO A 211 12.27 3.93 -13.04
N TYR A 212 11.80 2.76 -12.59
CA TYR A 212 12.64 1.59 -12.39
C TYR A 212 11.86 0.30 -12.70
N VAL A 213 12.58 -0.78 -12.99
CA VAL A 213 12.01 -2.07 -13.37
C VAL A 213 12.32 -3.13 -12.33
N LEU A 214 11.33 -3.95 -12.01
CA LEU A 214 11.42 -5.13 -11.17
C LEU A 214 11.04 -6.37 -11.98
N HIS A 215 11.76 -7.47 -11.78
CA HIS A 215 11.48 -8.73 -12.45
C HIS A 215 11.07 -9.82 -11.45
N PRO A 216 10.26 -10.79 -11.87
CA PRO A 216 9.96 -11.97 -11.05
C PRO A 216 11.20 -12.85 -10.85
N VAL A 217 11.10 -13.83 -9.96
CA VAL A 217 12.15 -14.84 -9.79
C VAL A 217 12.45 -15.51 -11.15
N GLY A 218 13.72 -15.55 -11.52
CA GLY A 218 14.17 -16.01 -12.84
C GLY A 218 14.41 -14.88 -13.85
N GLY A 219 14.21 -13.62 -13.45
CA GLY A 219 14.53 -12.44 -14.28
C GLY A 219 13.48 -12.12 -15.34
N ALA A 220 13.84 -11.24 -16.27
CA ALA A 220 12.96 -10.78 -17.33
C ALA A 220 12.43 -11.91 -18.22
N GLU A 221 13.26 -12.92 -18.48
CA GLU A 221 12.93 -14.08 -19.33
C GLU A 221 11.85 -14.99 -18.72
N ALA A 222 11.70 -14.95 -17.39
CA ALA A 222 10.68 -15.72 -16.68
C ALA A 222 9.35 -14.96 -16.58
N ALA A 223 9.30 -13.71 -17.03
CA ALA A 223 8.10 -12.89 -16.91
C ALA A 223 6.98 -13.35 -17.86
N ARG A 224 5.79 -13.54 -17.32
CA ARG A 224 4.57 -13.87 -18.08
C ARG A 224 4.02 -12.64 -18.82
N CYS A 225 4.15 -11.48 -18.21
CA CYS A 225 3.69 -10.19 -18.74
C CYS A 225 4.52 -9.04 -18.16
N HIS A 226 4.36 -7.85 -18.77
CA HIS A 226 4.99 -6.63 -18.33
C HIS A 226 3.94 -5.57 -17.96
N VAL A 227 3.90 -5.17 -16.72
CA VAL A 227 2.93 -4.23 -16.16
C VAL A 227 3.59 -2.89 -15.88
N ALA A 228 2.99 -1.80 -16.34
CA ALA A 228 3.31 -0.46 -15.84
C ALA A 228 2.58 -0.22 -14.53
N LEU A 229 3.26 0.30 -13.51
CA LEU A 229 2.67 0.68 -12.25
C LEU A 229 2.89 2.18 -12.00
N MET A 230 1.80 2.94 -11.91
CA MET A 230 1.86 4.35 -11.48
C MET A 230 1.98 4.42 -9.97
N ASP A 231 3.06 5.01 -9.50
CA ASP A 231 3.38 5.08 -8.07
C ASP A 231 2.76 6.33 -7.43
N PHE A 232 1.59 6.16 -6.83
CA PHE A 232 0.94 7.20 -6.01
C PHE A 232 1.36 7.15 -4.53
N GLY A 233 2.26 6.26 -4.17
CA GLY A 233 2.66 5.89 -2.82
C GLY A 233 2.43 4.40 -2.61
N CYS A 234 3.03 3.61 -3.50
CA CYS A 234 2.82 2.18 -3.60
C CYS A 234 3.33 1.46 -2.35
N LYS A 235 2.48 0.61 -1.78
CA LYS A 235 2.90 -0.33 -0.74
C LYS A 235 3.76 -1.43 -1.35
N ALA A 236 4.88 -1.75 -0.70
CA ALA A 236 5.82 -2.76 -1.19
C ALA A 236 5.15 -4.13 -1.45
N ASN A 237 4.11 -4.48 -0.69
CA ASN A 237 3.43 -5.76 -0.90
C ASN A 237 2.58 -5.82 -2.18
N ILE A 238 2.22 -4.68 -2.79
CA ILE A 238 1.66 -4.65 -4.15
C ILE A 238 2.70 -5.17 -5.15
N LEU A 239 3.92 -4.65 -5.08
CA LEU A 239 5.02 -5.08 -5.94
C LEU A 239 5.32 -6.57 -5.73
N ARG A 240 5.48 -6.99 -4.47
CA ARG A 240 5.67 -8.41 -4.12
C ARG A 240 4.56 -9.30 -4.67
N SER A 241 3.31 -8.85 -4.61
CA SER A 241 2.15 -9.62 -5.09
C SER A 241 2.14 -9.80 -6.62
N LEU A 242 2.54 -8.78 -7.38
CA LEU A 242 2.67 -8.85 -8.83
C LEU A 242 3.85 -9.72 -9.25
N LEU A 243 5.03 -9.53 -8.62
CA LEU A 243 6.24 -10.29 -8.91
C LEU A 243 6.06 -11.79 -8.64
N ARG A 244 5.41 -12.16 -7.52
CA ARG A 244 5.10 -13.58 -7.18
C ARG A 244 4.25 -14.26 -8.23
N ARG A 245 3.44 -13.51 -8.98
CA ARG A 245 2.56 -14.01 -10.05
C ARG A 245 3.21 -13.98 -11.42
N GLY A 246 4.50 -13.67 -11.46
CA GLY A 246 5.31 -13.70 -12.68
C GLY A 246 5.16 -12.46 -13.55
N ALA A 247 4.68 -11.33 -13.05
CA ALA A 247 4.71 -10.09 -13.77
C ALA A 247 6.07 -9.40 -13.62
N SER A 248 6.67 -8.89 -14.70
CA SER A 248 7.64 -7.80 -14.63
C SER A 248 6.90 -6.50 -14.40
N VAL A 249 7.43 -5.61 -13.57
CA VAL A 249 6.78 -4.36 -13.20
C VAL A 249 7.72 -3.19 -13.44
N THR A 250 7.31 -2.24 -14.29
CA THR A 250 7.96 -0.94 -14.39
C THR A 250 7.20 0.05 -13.51
N VAL A 251 7.85 0.54 -12.48
CA VAL A 251 7.30 1.55 -11.58
C VAL A 251 7.58 2.93 -12.15
N LEU A 252 6.53 3.70 -12.36
CA LEU A 252 6.55 5.03 -12.97
C LEU A 252 6.17 6.09 -11.92
N PRO A 253 6.81 7.28 -11.91
CA PRO A 253 6.38 8.40 -11.09
C PRO A 253 4.91 8.76 -11.31
N TRP A 254 4.23 9.28 -10.27
CA TRP A 254 2.82 9.62 -10.28
C TRP A 254 2.36 10.53 -11.42
N ASN A 255 3.24 11.39 -11.92
CA ASN A 255 2.99 12.35 -12.99
C ASN A 255 3.66 11.96 -14.32
N TYR A 256 4.09 10.71 -14.45
CA TYR A 256 4.70 10.21 -15.68
C TYR A 256 3.65 10.12 -16.80
N ASP A 257 4.00 10.56 -18.00
CA ASP A 257 3.12 10.46 -19.16
C ASP A 257 3.16 9.03 -19.73
N PHE A 258 2.41 8.14 -19.09
CA PHE A 258 2.29 6.72 -19.44
C PHE A 258 1.84 6.54 -20.90
N ASN A 259 0.95 7.42 -21.41
CA ASN A 259 0.39 7.27 -22.75
C ASN A 259 1.44 7.36 -23.86
N LYS A 260 2.60 7.98 -23.60
CA LYS A 260 3.73 8.00 -24.55
C LYS A 260 4.49 6.69 -24.65
N VAL A 261 4.35 5.81 -23.65
CA VAL A 261 5.11 4.56 -23.54
C VAL A 261 4.23 3.32 -23.42
N ARG A 262 2.91 3.50 -23.43
CA ARG A 262 1.89 2.46 -23.15
C ARG A 262 2.02 1.21 -24.00
N ASP A 263 2.50 1.34 -25.24
CA ASP A 263 2.63 0.22 -26.18
C ASP A 263 3.69 -0.81 -25.74
N GLY A 264 4.61 -0.42 -24.84
CA GLY A 264 5.60 -1.31 -24.26
C GLY A 264 5.09 -2.17 -23.09
N PHE A 265 3.80 -2.08 -22.74
CA PHE A 265 3.22 -2.75 -21.60
C PHE A 265 2.00 -3.59 -21.94
N ASP A 266 1.81 -4.66 -21.18
CA ASP A 266 0.66 -5.57 -21.31
C ASP A 266 -0.51 -5.17 -20.41
N GLY A 267 -0.29 -4.37 -19.36
CA GLY A 267 -1.30 -3.90 -18.40
C GLY A 267 -0.86 -2.66 -17.63
N LEU A 268 -1.83 -1.95 -17.03
CA LEU A 268 -1.60 -0.77 -16.19
C LEU A 268 -2.15 -1.00 -14.79
N PHE A 269 -1.31 -0.74 -13.79
CA PHE A 269 -1.66 -0.79 -12.38
C PHE A 269 -1.56 0.60 -11.76
N LEU A 270 -2.62 1.06 -11.10
CA LEU A 270 -2.67 2.32 -10.37
C LEU A 270 -2.61 2.04 -8.88
N SER A 271 -1.53 2.43 -8.22
CA SER A 271 -1.29 2.07 -6.82
C SER A 271 -2.16 2.84 -5.84
N ASN A 272 -2.09 2.47 -4.57
CA ASN A 272 -2.59 3.25 -3.45
C ASN A 272 -1.76 4.52 -3.23
N GLY A 273 -2.25 5.46 -2.40
CA GLY A 273 -1.53 6.67 -2.05
C GLY A 273 -2.27 7.58 -1.09
N PRO A 274 -1.57 8.58 -0.52
CA PRO A 274 -2.12 9.55 0.42
C PRO A 274 -2.83 10.73 -0.26
N GLY A 275 -3.63 11.44 0.49
CA GLY A 275 -4.16 12.74 0.10
C GLY A 275 -5.48 12.70 -0.65
N SER A 276 -5.77 13.78 -1.36
CA SER A 276 -6.99 13.93 -2.16
C SER A 276 -6.76 13.45 -3.59
N PRO A 277 -7.68 12.66 -4.17
CA PRO A 277 -7.56 12.24 -5.56
C PRO A 277 -7.67 13.41 -6.55
N TYR A 278 -8.17 14.56 -6.11
CA TYR A 278 -8.27 15.77 -6.93
C TYR A 278 -6.99 16.62 -6.97
N SER A 279 -5.97 16.27 -6.18
CA SER A 279 -4.69 16.99 -6.17
C SER A 279 -3.68 16.52 -7.22
N ILE A 280 -4.05 15.55 -8.06
CA ILE A 280 -3.17 14.87 -9.02
C ILE A 280 -3.71 14.91 -10.46
N GLU A 281 -4.13 16.07 -10.93
CA GLU A 281 -4.72 16.25 -12.25
C GLU A 281 -3.91 15.61 -13.40
N PRO A 282 -2.56 15.67 -13.45
CA PRO A 282 -1.79 14.96 -14.48
C PRO A 282 -2.04 13.45 -14.51
N ALA A 283 -2.24 12.81 -13.36
CA ALA A 283 -2.55 11.37 -13.30
C ALA A 283 -4.01 11.09 -13.73
N LEU A 284 -4.94 12.00 -13.42
CA LEU A 284 -6.33 11.90 -13.88
C LEU A 284 -6.42 12.02 -15.41
N ASP A 285 -5.72 12.97 -16.00
CA ASP A 285 -5.68 13.14 -17.48
C ASP A 285 -5.06 11.92 -18.16
N MET A 286 -3.95 11.41 -17.62
CA MET A 286 -3.31 10.19 -18.09
C MET A 286 -4.28 9.01 -18.04
N ALA A 287 -5.01 8.83 -16.93
CA ALA A 287 -5.95 7.73 -16.76
C ALA A 287 -7.17 7.87 -17.70
N ARG A 288 -7.70 9.08 -17.92
CA ARG A 288 -8.78 9.35 -18.90
C ARG A 288 -8.39 8.89 -20.31
N ALA A 289 -7.19 9.28 -20.77
CA ALA A 289 -6.70 8.88 -22.08
C ALA A 289 -6.45 7.36 -22.15
N ALA A 290 -5.83 6.76 -21.14
CA ALA A 290 -5.60 5.31 -21.10
C ALA A 290 -6.93 4.53 -21.14
N ILE A 291 -7.94 4.90 -20.35
CA ILE A 291 -9.26 4.25 -20.33
C ILE A 291 -9.99 4.38 -21.67
N ALA A 292 -9.85 5.53 -22.35
CA ALA A 292 -10.55 5.79 -23.59
C ALA A 292 -9.90 5.10 -24.81
N GLU A 293 -8.57 5.06 -24.85
CA GLU A 293 -7.82 4.76 -26.07
C GLU A 293 -7.00 3.46 -26.03
N TRP A 294 -6.76 2.90 -24.83
CA TRP A 294 -5.88 1.75 -24.67
C TRP A 294 -6.67 0.49 -24.28
N ASP A 295 -6.56 -0.54 -25.11
CA ASP A 295 -7.33 -1.78 -24.96
C ASP A 295 -6.51 -2.87 -24.24
N ARG A 296 -6.03 -2.54 -23.07
CA ARG A 296 -5.32 -3.44 -22.15
C ARG A 296 -5.94 -3.35 -20.76
N PRO A 297 -5.73 -4.36 -19.90
CA PRO A 297 -6.26 -4.35 -18.54
C PRO A 297 -5.71 -3.19 -17.71
N ILE A 298 -6.61 -2.49 -17.00
CA ILE A 298 -6.27 -1.42 -16.05
C ILE A 298 -6.87 -1.77 -14.70
N PHE A 299 -6.05 -1.81 -13.67
CA PHE A 299 -6.49 -2.10 -12.30
C PHE A 299 -6.00 -1.04 -11.32
N GLY A 300 -6.83 -0.70 -10.32
CA GLY A 300 -6.50 0.30 -9.32
C GLY A 300 -6.82 -0.13 -7.89
N ILE A 301 -5.92 0.23 -6.95
CA ILE A 301 -6.13 0.01 -5.51
C ILE A 301 -6.24 1.34 -4.79
N CYS A 302 -7.27 1.52 -3.95
CA CYS A 302 -7.49 2.66 -3.07
C CYS A 302 -7.45 3.99 -3.84
N MET A 303 -6.36 4.75 -3.82
CA MET A 303 -6.18 5.94 -4.66
C MET A 303 -6.36 5.61 -6.15
N GLY A 304 -5.81 4.48 -6.62
CA GLY A 304 -5.97 4.02 -8.01
C GLY A 304 -7.42 3.73 -8.39
N ASN A 305 -8.22 3.18 -7.48
CA ASN A 305 -9.67 3.01 -7.67
C ASN A 305 -10.37 4.36 -7.81
N GLN A 306 -10.01 5.35 -6.99
CA GLN A 306 -10.57 6.70 -7.06
C GLN A 306 -10.17 7.40 -8.37
N VAL A 307 -8.92 7.25 -8.81
CA VAL A 307 -8.43 7.77 -10.09
C VAL A 307 -9.21 7.17 -11.27
N ILE A 308 -9.44 5.86 -11.29
CA ILE A 308 -10.28 5.20 -12.31
C ILE A 308 -11.70 5.78 -12.27
N GLY A 309 -12.29 5.90 -11.08
CA GLY A 309 -13.65 6.44 -10.92
C GLY A 309 -13.78 7.87 -11.46
N ILE A 310 -12.89 8.76 -11.03
CA ILE A 310 -12.89 10.17 -11.48
C ILE A 310 -12.59 10.27 -12.98
N ALA A 311 -11.66 9.49 -13.50
CA ALA A 311 -11.34 9.44 -14.91
C ALA A 311 -12.54 8.94 -15.75
N ALA A 312 -13.32 8.03 -15.19
CA ALA A 312 -14.58 7.54 -15.80
C ALA A 312 -15.74 8.56 -15.71
N GLY A 313 -15.64 9.59 -14.86
CA GLY A 313 -16.68 10.59 -14.64
C GLY A 313 -17.50 10.39 -13.35
N VAL A 314 -17.06 9.48 -12.46
CA VAL A 314 -17.70 9.27 -11.15
C VAL A 314 -17.06 10.19 -10.11
N GLU A 315 -17.88 10.92 -9.36
CA GLU A 315 -17.37 11.79 -8.28
C GLU A 315 -16.83 10.99 -7.09
N ALA A 316 -15.73 11.45 -6.50
CA ALA A 316 -15.26 11.01 -5.20
C ALA A 316 -15.64 12.04 -4.13
N TYR A 317 -15.99 11.58 -2.92
CA TYR A 317 -16.30 12.46 -1.79
C TYR A 317 -15.44 12.13 -0.59
N ARG A 318 -15.18 13.15 0.25
CA ARG A 318 -14.49 12.95 1.52
C ARG A 318 -15.45 12.37 2.55
N MET A 319 -15.08 11.23 3.11
CA MET A 319 -15.81 10.59 4.20
C MET A 319 -15.62 11.36 5.52
N LYS A 320 -16.54 11.22 6.44
CA LYS A 320 -16.50 11.91 7.73
C LYS A 320 -15.24 11.56 8.53
N PHE A 321 -14.91 10.27 8.66
CA PHE A 321 -13.71 9.80 9.38
C PHE A 321 -12.92 8.74 8.60
N GLY A 322 -13.46 8.26 7.46
CA GLY A 322 -12.86 7.22 6.63
C GLY A 322 -12.89 5.82 7.25
N ASN A 323 -12.54 4.82 6.44
CA ASN A 323 -12.43 3.43 6.87
C ASN A 323 -10.96 3.05 7.05
N ARG A 324 -10.57 2.65 8.29
CA ARG A 324 -9.21 2.21 8.63
C ARG A 324 -9.26 1.04 9.60
N GLY A 325 -8.83 -0.12 9.12
CA GLY A 325 -8.84 -1.37 9.90
C GLY A 325 -8.72 -2.60 9.01
N HIS A 326 -8.58 -3.77 9.63
CA HIS A 326 -8.34 -5.03 8.92
C HIS A 326 -9.53 -6.02 9.01
N ASN A 327 -10.70 -5.54 9.38
CA ASN A 327 -11.89 -6.35 9.60
C ASN A 327 -13.14 -5.75 8.93
N GLN A 328 -12.96 -5.09 7.80
CA GLN A 328 -14.04 -4.41 7.08
C GLN A 328 -14.70 -5.38 6.09
N PRO A 329 -15.98 -5.72 6.28
CA PRO A 329 -16.70 -6.60 5.36
C PRO A 329 -17.15 -5.84 4.11
N VAL A 330 -16.88 -6.42 2.95
CA VAL A 330 -17.38 -5.91 1.67
C VAL A 330 -18.18 -6.97 0.95
N VAL A 331 -19.26 -6.57 0.28
CA VAL A 331 -20.11 -7.44 -0.51
C VAL A 331 -19.82 -7.25 -2.00
N ALA A 332 -19.53 -8.34 -2.71
CA ALA A 332 -19.40 -8.30 -4.16
C ALA A 332 -20.77 -8.19 -4.84
N LEU A 333 -20.99 -7.12 -5.57
CA LEU A 333 -22.25 -6.90 -6.33
C LEU A 333 -22.26 -7.66 -7.65
N LYS A 334 -21.08 -8.01 -8.19
CA LYS A 334 -20.90 -8.76 -9.43
C LYS A 334 -19.74 -9.75 -9.32
N SER A 335 -19.85 -10.84 -10.07
CA SER A 335 -18.72 -11.72 -10.34
C SER A 335 -17.80 -11.08 -11.38
N ALA A 336 -16.49 -11.18 -11.18
CA ALA A 336 -15.48 -10.81 -12.16
C ALA A 336 -14.23 -11.69 -11.95
N GLY A 337 -13.55 -12.02 -13.03
CA GLY A 337 -12.45 -12.97 -12.99
C GLY A 337 -12.88 -14.36 -12.50
N ASN A 338 -11.90 -15.09 -12.01
CA ASN A 338 -12.13 -16.43 -11.46
C ASN A 338 -12.43 -16.42 -9.96
N PHE A 339 -11.97 -15.39 -9.26
CA PHE A 339 -11.95 -15.33 -7.80
C PHE A 339 -13.21 -14.67 -7.22
N VAL A 340 -13.63 -13.51 -7.72
CA VAL A 340 -14.74 -12.74 -7.14
C VAL A 340 -16.09 -13.31 -7.55
N LYS A 341 -16.95 -13.63 -6.57
CA LYS A 341 -18.28 -14.19 -6.78
C LYS A 341 -19.36 -13.24 -6.22
N ARG A 342 -20.35 -12.92 -7.04
CA ARG A 342 -21.50 -12.08 -6.65
C ARG A 342 -22.18 -12.59 -5.38
N GLY A 343 -22.49 -11.67 -4.48
CA GLY A 343 -23.19 -11.94 -3.21
C GLY A 343 -22.28 -12.49 -2.12
N ARG A 344 -21.01 -12.81 -2.42
CA ARG A 344 -20.05 -13.22 -1.41
C ARG A 344 -19.57 -12.00 -0.62
N VAL A 345 -19.42 -12.18 0.69
CA VAL A 345 -18.77 -11.23 1.59
C VAL A 345 -17.31 -11.59 1.74
N TYR A 346 -16.45 -10.58 1.67
CA TYR A 346 -15.02 -10.68 1.88
C TYR A 346 -14.63 -9.78 3.04
N ILE A 347 -13.74 -10.25 3.90
CA ILE A 347 -13.16 -9.41 4.96
C ILE A 347 -11.93 -8.74 4.40
N THR A 348 -11.84 -7.42 4.55
CA THR A 348 -10.82 -6.60 3.89
C THR A 348 -10.07 -5.72 4.87
N SER A 349 -8.85 -5.34 4.45
CA SER A 349 -8.09 -4.27 5.06
C SER A 349 -8.38 -2.97 4.33
N GLN A 350 -8.60 -1.89 5.07
CA GLN A 350 -8.91 -0.58 4.51
C GLN A 350 -8.11 0.53 5.17
N ASN A 351 -7.76 1.52 4.37
CA ASN A 351 -7.12 2.76 4.82
C ASN A 351 -7.43 3.88 3.82
N HIS A 352 -8.63 4.46 3.91
CA HIS A 352 -9.02 5.55 3.02
C HIS A 352 -9.94 6.57 3.69
N GLY A 353 -9.83 7.83 3.28
CA GLY A 353 -10.68 8.94 3.70
C GLY A 353 -11.58 9.47 2.59
N TYR A 354 -11.47 8.93 1.37
CA TYR A 354 -12.32 9.22 0.23
C TYR A 354 -12.98 7.94 -0.29
N ALA A 355 -14.16 8.06 -0.88
CA ALA A 355 -14.88 7.00 -1.56
C ALA A 355 -15.57 7.56 -2.80
N LEU A 356 -15.88 6.69 -3.77
CA LEU A 356 -16.72 7.07 -4.92
C LEU A 356 -18.17 7.23 -4.46
N THR A 357 -18.92 8.14 -5.13
CA THR A 357 -20.32 8.41 -4.78
C THR A 357 -21.18 7.15 -4.85
N PRO A 358 -22.01 6.87 -3.84
CA PRO A 358 -22.94 5.74 -3.89
C PRO A 358 -24.19 6.02 -4.74
N ASP A 359 -24.36 7.25 -5.24
CA ASP A 359 -25.48 7.64 -6.09
C ASP A 359 -25.28 7.12 -7.51
N GLU A 360 -25.80 5.92 -7.78
CA GLU A 360 -25.66 5.26 -9.08
C GLU A 360 -26.30 6.04 -10.25
N SER A 361 -27.23 6.97 -9.97
CA SER A 361 -27.82 7.81 -11.01
C SER A 361 -26.82 8.79 -11.64
N LYS A 362 -25.70 9.02 -10.95
CA LYS A 362 -24.58 9.86 -11.43
C LYS A 362 -23.46 9.07 -12.10
N TRP A 363 -23.62 7.75 -12.23
CA TRP A 363 -22.60 6.92 -12.84
C TRP A 363 -22.75 6.92 -14.37
N PRO A 364 -21.65 7.09 -15.12
CA PRO A 364 -21.69 7.04 -16.57
C PRO A 364 -22.09 5.65 -17.08
N GLU A 365 -22.68 5.61 -18.27
CA GLU A 365 -23.01 4.36 -18.93
C GLU A 365 -21.77 3.46 -19.06
N GLY A 366 -21.95 2.18 -18.80
CA GLY A 366 -20.87 1.19 -18.84
C GLY A 366 -20.01 1.10 -17.57
N TRP A 367 -20.32 1.85 -16.53
CA TRP A 367 -19.65 1.78 -15.23
C TRP A 367 -20.62 1.49 -14.10
N GLN A 368 -20.16 0.77 -13.09
CA GLN A 368 -20.98 0.43 -11.94
C GLN A 368 -20.13 0.09 -10.71
N PRO A 369 -20.73 0.18 -9.51
CA PRO A 369 -20.12 -0.32 -8.30
C PRO A 369 -19.85 -1.83 -8.43
N TRP A 370 -18.68 -2.26 -8.00
CA TRP A 370 -18.30 -3.67 -7.96
C TRP A 370 -18.43 -4.27 -6.56
N PHE A 371 -18.04 -3.50 -5.55
CA PHE A 371 -18.20 -3.84 -4.15
C PHE A 371 -18.82 -2.70 -3.37
N VAL A 372 -19.50 -3.05 -2.27
CA VAL A 372 -19.98 -2.11 -1.25
C VAL A 372 -19.59 -2.58 0.14
N ASN A 373 -19.28 -1.65 1.03
CA ASN A 373 -19.04 -1.95 2.44
C ASN A 373 -20.34 -2.36 3.12
N ALA A 374 -20.33 -3.47 3.85
CA ALA A 374 -21.53 -3.98 4.51
C ALA A 374 -21.91 -3.17 5.76
N ASN A 375 -21.02 -2.32 6.29
CA ASN A 375 -21.26 -1.51 7.49
C ASN A 375 -21.87 -0.15 7.17
N ASP A 376 -21.37 0.55 6.15
CA ASP A 376 -21.73 1.95 5.86
C ASP A 376 -22.22 2.19 4.42
N SER A 377 -22.25 1.13 3.61
CA SER A 377 -22.67 1.16 2.20
C SER A 377 -21.81 2.05 1.30
N SER A 378 -20.58 2.43 1.73
CA SER A 378 -19.64 3.10 0.85
C SER A 378 -19.25 2.20 -0.33
N VAL A 379 -18.97 2.83 -1.48
CA VAL A 379 -18.53 2.09 -2.67
C VAL A 379 -17.08 1.63 -2.45
N GLU A 380 -16.89 0.31 -2.56
CA GLU A 380 -15.62 -0.37 -2.29
C GLU A 380 -14.93 -0.92 -3.54
N GLY A 381 -15.44 -0.58 -4.70
CA GLY A 381 -14.83 -0.92 -5.97
C GLY A 381 -15.67 -0.47 -7.15
N ILE A 382 -15.00 -0.27 -8.28
CA ILE A 382 -15.58 0.11 -9.57
C ILE A 382 -15.23 -0.92 -10.63
N ILE A 383 -16.13 -1.17 -11.54
CA ILE A 383 -15.88 -2.03 -12.70
C ILE A 383 -16.54 -1.45 -13.96
N ARG A 384 -15.81 -1.45 -15.07
CA ARG A 384 -16.37 -1.18 -16.38
C ARG A 384 -17.12 -2.43 -16.86
N THR A 385 -18.42 -2.29 -17.17
CA THR A 385 -19.17 -3.36 -17.81
C THR A 385 -18.70 -3.48 -19.25
N GLN A 386 -18.29 -4.68 -19.61
CA GLN A 386 -17.89 -4.96 -21.00
C GLN A 386 -19.11 -4.79 -21.91
N LEU A 387 -19.02 -3.86 -22.84
CA LEU A 387 -20.03 -3.70 -23.90
C LEU A 387 -19.90 -4.81 -24.95
N ASN A 388 -18.76 -5.51 -25.00
CA ASN A 388 -18.52 -6.72 -25.78
C ASN A 388 -17.36 -7.53 -25.19
N GLU A 389 -17.30 -8.84 -25.44
CA GLU A 389 -16.29 -9.78 -24.91
C GLU A 389 -14.84 -9.50 -25.37
N GLN A 390 -14.62 -8.52 -26.22
CA GLN A 390 -13.33 -8.21 -26.83
C GLN A 390 -12.58 -7.08 -26.11
N ARG A 391 -13.22 -6.33 -25.23
CA ARG A 391 -12.59 -5.23 -24.51
C ARG A 391 -11.90 -5.71 -23.23
N ALA A 392 -10.71 -5.20 -22.98
CA ALA A 392 -9.97 -5.46 -21.74
C ALA A 392 -10.73 -4.91 -20.52
N MET A 393 -10.59 -5.58 -19.39
CA MET A 393 -11.20 -5.16 -18.13
C MET A 393 -10.55 -3.88 -17.61
N VAL A 394 -11.40 -2.96 -17.10
CA VAL A 394 -10.97 -1.81 -16.28
C VAL A 394 -11.75 -1.86 -14.98
N TRP A 395 -11.04 -2.00 -13.87
CA TRP A 395 -11.68 -2.12 -12.56
C TRP A 395 -10.74 -1.67 -11.44
N GLY A 396 -11.29 -1.47 -10.26
CA GLY A 396 -10.53 -1.10 -9.08
C GLY A 396 -11.23 -1.51 -7.80
N VAL A 397 -10.46 -1.55 -6.71
CA VAL A 397 -10.95 -1.79 -5.36
C VAL A 397 -10.51 -0.69 -4.41
N GLN A 398 -11.38 -0.30 -3.49
CA GLN A 398 -11.08 0.72 -2.50
C GLN A 398 -10.27 0.16 -1.33
N PHE A 399 -10.48 -1.10 -1.00
CA PHE A 399 -9.73 -1.83 0.03
C PHE A 399 -8.36 -2.28 -0.47
N HIS A 400 -7.56 -2.87 0.41
CA HIS A 400 -6.18 -3.28 0.19
C HIS A 400 -6.03 -4.80 0.15
N PRO A 401 -6.16 -5.46 -1.02
CA PRO A 401 -6.02 -6.91 -1.14
C PRO A 401 -4.57 -7.40 -0.92
N GLU A 402 -3.60 -6.48 -0.95
CA GLU A 402 -2.19 -6.75 -0.72
C GLU A 402 -1.81 -6.78 0.76
N HIS A 403 -2.69 -6.35 1.67
CA HIS A 403 -2.28 -6.12 3.06
C HIS A 403 -1.78 -7.40 3.74
N ALA A 404 -0.53 -7.35 4.25
CA ALA A 404 0.17 -8.52 4.77
C ALA A 404 -0.13 -8.82 6.26
N GLY A 405 -0.76 -7.92 6.98
CA GLY A 405 -1.04 -8.05 8.41
C GLY A 405 -2.51 -8.22 8.76
N GLY A 406 -3.33 -8.65 7.83
CA GLY A 406 -4.77 -8.81 8.00
C GLY A 406 -5.33 -9.99 7.24
N PRO A 407 -6.63 -9.97 6.91
CA PRO A 407 -7.27 -11.04 6.17
C PRO A 407 -6.71 -11.16 4.74
N GLU A 408 -6.60 -12.39 4.27
CA GLU A 408 -6.13 -12.71 2.91
C GLU A 408 -7.29 -12.99 1.94
N ASP A 409 -8.53 -12.72 2.37
CA ASP A 409 -9.76 -13.04 1.65
C ASP A 409 -9.81 -12.48 0.22
N THR A 410 -9.07 -11.44 -0.08
CA THR A 410 -9.10 -10.73 -1.37
C THR A 410 -7.80 -10.80 -2.18
N ASN A 411 -6.77 -11.50 -1.67
CA ASN A 411 -5.47 -11.59 -2.34
C ASN A 411 -5.55 -12.23 -3.75
N GLY A 412 -6.55 -13.08 -3.99
CA GLY A 412 -6.81 -13.69 -5.30
C GLY A 412 -7.18 -12.70 -6.42
N ILE A 413 -7.51 -11.43 -6.10
CA ILE A 413 -7.77 -10.39 -7.10
C ILE A 413 -6.50 -10.07 -7.91
N PHE A 414 -5.32 -10.18 -7.32
CA PHE A 414 -4.05 -10.04 -8.05
C PHE A 414 -3.86 -11.13 -9.10
N GLU A 415 -4.30 -12.37 -8.80
CA GLU A 415 -4.28 -13.45 -9.78
C GLU A 415 -5.20 -13.12 -10.96
N ASP A 416 -6.44 -12.71 -10.67
CA ASP A 416 -7.39 -12.32 -11.71
C ASP A 416 -6.84 -11.20 -12.61
N PHE A 417 -6.10 -10.22 -12.04
CA PHE A 417 -5.47 -9.16 -12.82
C PHE A 417 -4.37 -9.70 -13.74
N VAL A 418 -3.42 -10.48 -13.22
CA VAL A 418 -2.30 -11.01 -14.02
C VAL A 418 -2.81 -11.96 -15.10
N GLU A 419 -3.78 -12.83 -14.79
CA GLU A 419 -4.40 -13.74 -15.77
C GLU A 419 -5.11 -12.97 -16.89
N GLU A 420 -5.80 -11.88 -16.57
CA GLU A 420 -6.44 -11.03 -17.57
C GLU A 420 -5.40 -10.34 -18.48
N VAL A 421 -4.30 -9.85 -17.90
CA VAL A 421 -3.19 -9.26 -18.66
C VAL A 421 -2.59 -10.29 -19.63
N VAL A 422 -2.30 -11.50 -19.16
CA VAL A 422 -1.78 -12.58 -20.00
C VAL A 422 -2.78 -12.98 -21.08
N ARG A 423 -4.06 -13.11 -20.75
CA ARG A 423 -5.13 -13.46 -21.70
C ARG A 423 -5.21 -12.46 -22.88
N ILE A 424 -5.19 -11.17 -22.58
CA ILE A 424 -5.25 -10.11 -23.61
C ILE A 424 -3.97 -10.09 -24.45
N LYS A 425 -2.80 -10.22 -23.82
CA LYS A 425 -1.51 -10.34 -24.51
C LYS A 425 -1.52 -11.47 -25.54
N ASP A 426 -1.95 -12.68 -25.13
CA ASP A 426 -2.01 -13.85 -25.99
C ASP A 426 -3.01 -13.67 -27.17
N GLN A 427 -4.15 -13.03 -26.90
CA GLN A 427 -5.13 -12.73 -27.96
C GLN A 427 -4.57 -11.79 -29.01
N GLN A 428 -3.80 -10.77 -28.63
CA GLN A 428 -3.20 -9.85 -29.58
C GLN A 428 -2.09 -10.52 -30.39
N SER A 429 -1.21 -11.28 -29.74
CA SER A 429 -0.17 -12.04 -30.44
C SER A 429 -0.75 -12.97 -31.50
N ARG A 430 -1.91 -13.61 -31.23
CA ARG A 430 -2.61 -14.44 -32.21
C ARG A 430 -3.22 -13.64 -33.37
N LYS A 431 -3.76 -12.43 -33.10
CA LYS A 431 -4.28 -11.54 -34.15
C LYS A 431 -3.15 -11.06 -35.08
N ASP A 432 -2.03 -10.64 -34.50
CA ASP A 432 -0.87 -10.17 -35.26
C ASP A 432 -0.30 -11.30 -36.14
N ALA A 433 -0.18 -12.50 -35.61
CA ALA A 433 0.23 -13.68 -36.38
C ALA A 433 -0.76 -14.03 -37.53
N SER A 434 -2.08 -13.78 -37.36
CA SER A 434 -3.09 -14.07 -38.34
C SER A 434 -3.17 -13.02 -39.46
N THR A 435 -2.70 -11.80 -39.22
CA THR A 435 -2.71 -10.69 -40.22
C THR A 435 -1.50 -10.71 -41.16
N GLY A 436 -0.55 -11.66 -40.96
CA GLY A 436 0.58 -11.86 -41.87
C GLY A 436 1.58 -10.70 -41.91
N LEU A 437 1.60 -9.86 -40.86
CA LEU A 437 2.64 -8.85 -40.70
C LEU A 437 4.00 -9.54 -40.46
N PRO A 438 5.08 -9.12 -41.15
CA PRO A 438 6.39 -9.70 -40.94
C PRO A 438 6.81 -9.60 -39.49
N GLU A 439 7.43 -10.66 -38.93
CA GLU A 439 7.95 -10.70 -37.54
C GLU A 439 8.87 -9.52 -37.21
N ASP A 440 9.50 -8.92 -38.19
CA ASP A 440 10.42 -7.77 -38.06
C ASP A 440 9.74 -6.47 -37.57
N VAL A 441 8.41 -6.37 -37.65
CA VAL A 441 7.63 -5.23 -37.15
C VAL A 441 7.16 -5.47 -35.71
N ALA A 442 6.91 -6.71 -35.33
CA ALA A 442 6.47 -7.10 -33.99
C ALA A 442 7.60 -6.98 -32.93
N VAL A 443 8.84 -7.16 -33.35
CA VAL A 443 10.02 -7.14 -32.44
C VAL A 443 10.47 -5.72 -32.08
N LYS A 444 9.99 -4.66 -32.70
CA LYS A 444 10.40 -3.27 -32.39
C LYS A 444 9.64 -2.58 -31.27
N GLN A 445 8.67 -3.23 -30.65
CA GLN A 445 7.97 -2.71 -29.47
C GLN A 445 8.50 -3.35 -28.16
N GLY A 446 9.81 -3.41 -28.02
CA GLY A 446 10.41 -3.65 -26.70
C GLY A 446 9.99 -2.52 -25.76
N ALA A 447 9.71 -2.86 -24.50
CA ALA A 447 9.53 -1.86 -23.45
C ALA A 447 10.60 -0.77 -23.61
N PRO A 448 10.25 0.52 -23.48
CA PRO A 448 11.23 1.57 -23.55
C PRO A 448 12.39 1.19 -22.62
N ALA A 449 13.62 1.24 -23.14
CA ALA A 449 14.81 0.98 -22.34
C ALA A 449 14.91 2.08 -21.29
N PHE A 450 14.29 1.86 -20.15
CA PHE A 450 14.59 2.62 -18.96
C PHE A 450 16.03 2.21 -18.58
N PRO A 451 16.91 3.16 -18.23
CA PRO A 451 18.23 2.80 -17.77
C PRO A 451 18.07 1.78 -16.65
N ALA A 452 18.67 0.60 -16.80
CA ALA A 452 18.82 -0.31 -15.67
C ALA A 452 19.50 0.55 -14.61
N ASN A 453 18.81 0.81 -13.51
CA ASN A 453 19.38 1.60 -12.44
C ASN A 453 20.67 0.90 -12.04
N GLU A 454 21.79 1.61 -12.10
CA GLU A 454 23.04 1.21 -11.45
C GLU A 454 22.89 1.07 -9.93
N TYR A 455 21.68 1.25 -9.42
CA TYR A 455 21.25 1.05 -8.02
C TYR A 455 20.80 -0.39 -7.77
N GLY A 456 21.59 -1.35 -8.25
CA GLY A 456 21.50 -2.76 -7.83
C GLY A 456 21.99 -3.00 -6.40
N VAL A 457 22.10 -1.97 -5.57
CA VAL A 457 22.43 -2.08 -4.14
C VAL A 457 21.72 -0.96 -3.40
N VAL A 458 20.49 -1.21 -2.94
CA VAL A 458 19.92 -0.42 -1.83
C VAL A 458 20.53 -0.93 -0.52
N GLY A 459 21.83 -0.73 -0.40
CA GLY A 459 22.61 -1.01 0.78
C GLY A 459 23.60 0.10 1.01
N GLN A 460 23.18 1.36 0.89
CA GLN A 460 23.81 2.52 1.56
C GLN A 460 23.15 3.79 1.02
N SER A 461 22.11 4.25 1.71
CA SER A 461 21.71 5.64 1.61
C SER A 461 22.88 6.48 2.16
N PRO A 462 23.42 7.44 1.43
CA PRO A 462 24.27 8.44 2.05
C PRO A 462 23.42 9.20 3.06
N ALA A 463 23.85 9.21 4.29
CA ALA A 463 23.42 10.17 5.28
C ALA A 463 23.78 11.57 4.74
N HIS A 464 22.78 12.30 4.23
CA HIS A 464 22.88 13.75 4.10
C HIS A 464 21.47 14.35 4.17
N PHE A 465 21.31 15.07 5.29
CA PHE A 465 20.35 16.12 5.68
C PHE A 465 18.89 15.75 5.88
#